data_821baceba80bfc2d8848aa7e58517641
#
_entry.id   821baceba80bfc2d8848aa7e58517641
#
_cell.length_a   1.000
_cell.length_b   1.000
_cell.length_c   1.000
_cell.angle_alpha   90.00
_cell.angle_beta   90.00
_cell.angle_gamma   90.00
#
_symmetry.space_group_name_H-M   'P 1'
#
loop_
_entity.id
_entity.type
_entity.pdbx_description
1 polymer ?
#
loop_
_entity_poly.entity_id
_entity_poly.type
_entity_poly.pdbx_seq_one_letter_code
_entity_poly.pdbx_strand_id
1 'polypeptide(L)'
;MAEPTPPSAHVLAQIDALPKASRPLIVCDVDEVILHMADHFTAFLGTKDLTFLSGGYRFTGNIAPIGSDTPISQEAVRQLVDAFFDEESHRQRMVEGADRALKELHSDWDILLLTNLPGAHNKPVREKLLQGFGIPYPVLTNSGPKGGAVAALAAGRPSPLIFIDDSPVNHASVNASLPSAVQIQFVADETFRAAVKPSDHVDLLTGDWNRTRDFIGGILVPD
;
A
#
# COMPACT_ATOMS: atom_id res chain seq x y z
N MET A 1 -4.35 -17.77 -12.41
CA MET A 1 -5.04 -16.49 -12.15
C MET A 1 -5.31 -16.44 -10.66
N ALA A 2 -5.18 -15.26 -10.03
CA ALA A 2 -5.59 -15.09 -8.64
C ALA A 2 -7.11 -15.29 -8.52
N GLU A 3 -7.56 -15.92 -7.45
CA GLU A 3 -9.00 -16.07 -7.16
C GLU A 3 -9.49 -14.90 -6.31
N PRO A 4 -10.76 -14.48 -6.44
CA PRO A 4 -11.35 -13.47 -5.58
C PRO A 4 -11.27 -13.91 -4.11
N THR A 5 -10.74 -13.04 -3.26
CA THR A 5 -10.62 -13.29 -1.83
C THR A 5 -11.73 -12.54 -1.09
N PRO A 6 -12.55 -13.18 -0.23
CA PRO A 6 -13.56 -12.45 0.51
C PRO A 6 -12.91 -11.50 1.53
N PRO A 7 -13.54 -10.33 1.81
CA PRO A 7 -13.06 -9.44 2.86
C PRO A 7 -13.23 -10.11 4.24
N SER A 8 -12.32 -9.84 5.16
CA SER A 8 -12.45 -10.33 6.54
C SER A 8 -13.58 -9.60 7.28
N ALA A 9 -14.15 -10.24 8.30
CA ALA A 9 -15.16 -9.60 9.16
C ALA A 9 -14.61 -8.32 9.83
N HIS A 10 -13.33 -8.28 10.16
CA HIS A 10 -12.67 -7.11 10.72
C HIS A 10 -12.67 -5.92 9.74
N VAL A 11 -12.37 -6.17 8.45
CA VAL A 11 -12.40 -5.13 7.41
C VAL A 11 -13.82 -4.65 7.17
N LEU A 12 -14.80 -5.57 7.09
CA LEU A 12 -16.22 -5.21 6.92
C LEU A 12 -16.72 -4.30 8.04
N ALA A 13 -16.40 -4.61 9.29
CA ALA A 13 -16.79 -3.76 10.42
C ALA A 13 -16.19 -2.35 10.35
N GLN A 14 -14.97 -2.20 9.83
CA GLN A 14 -14.37 -0.89 9.59
C GLN A 14 -15.06 -0.14 8.44
N ILE A 15 -15.43 -0.85 7.36
CA ILE A 15 -16.16 -0.28 6.21
C ILE A 15 -17.55 0.20 6.65
N ASP A 16 -18.27 -0.57 7.44
CA ASP A 16 -19.61 -0.24 7.94
C ASP A 16 -19.59 1.00 8.85
N ALA A 17 -18.47 1.27 9.51
CA ALA A 17 -18.28 2.47 10.34
C ALA A 17 -17.95 3.74 9.57
N LEU A 18 -17.65 3.64 8.25
CA LEU A 18 -17.36 4.80 7.42
C LEU A 18 -18.63 5.62 7.12
N PRO A 19 -18.52 6.95 6.97
CA PRO A 19 -19.63 7.75 6.49
C PRO A 19 -20.04 7.30 5.09
N LYS A 20 -21.34 7.42 4.79
CA LYS A 20 -21.84 7.20 3.43
C LYS A 20 -21.16 8.18 2.47
N ALA A 21 -20.69 7.66 1.37
CA ALA A 21 -19.93 8.42 0.39
C ALA A 21 -20.64 8.44 -0.96
N SER A 22 -20.49 9.54 -1.69
CA SER A 22 -21.14 9.80 -2.96
C SER A 22 -20.16 10.14 -4.09
N ARG A 23 -18.85 10.16 -3.79
CA ARG A 23 -17.81 10.46 -4.78
C ARG A 23 -17.06 9.20 -5.22
N PRO A 24 -16.43 9.22 -6.41
CA PRO A 24 -15.50 8.15 -6.79
C PRO A 24 -14.37 8.01 -5.76
N LEU A 25 -13.76 6.84 -5.69
CA LEU A 25 -12.91 6.46 -4.57
C LEU A 25 -11.47 6.17 -5.00
N ILE A 26 -10.52 6.74 -4.26
CA ILE A 26 -9.13 6.31 -4.24
C ILE A 26 -8.92 5.44 -3.00
N VAL A 27 -8.52 4.18 -3.19
CA VAL A 27 -8.00 3.28 -2.15
C VAL A 27 -6.50 3.22 -2.29
N CYS A 28 -5.79 3.74 -1.30
CA CYS A 28 -4.34 3.90 -1.35
C CYS A 28 -3.68 3.11 -0.22
N ASP A 29 -2.62 2.36 -0.54
CA ASP A 29 -1.74 1.79 0.47
C ASP A 29 -0.90 2.88 1.15
N VAL A 30 -0.23 2.52 2.23
CA VAL A 30 0.58 3.44 3.03
C VAL A 30 2.07 3.14 2.88
N ASP A 31 2.48 1.91 3.16
CA ASP A 31 3.88 1.52 3.16
C ASP A 31 4.42 1.38 1.73
N GLU A 32 5.57 1.98 1.44
CA GLU A 32 6.21 2.09 0.11
C GLU A 32 5.39 2.89 -0.93
N VAL A 33 4.28 3.49 -0.52
CA VAL A 33 3.42 4.36 -1.34
C VAL A 33 3.40 5.79 -0.79
N ILE A 34 2.90 5.99 0.42
CA ILE A 34 2.86 7.27 1.12
C ILE A 34 4.08 7.44 2.02
N LEU A 35 4.54 6.36 2.62
CA LEU A 35 5.70 6.31 3.50
C LEU A 35 6.77 5.40 2.91
N HIS A 36 8.03 5.84 2.95
CA HIS A 36 9.15 4.99 2.60
C HIS A 36 9.24 3.81 3.57
N MET A 37 9.13 2.59 3.08
CA MET A 37 9.32 1.38 3.87
C MET A 37 10.62 0.66 3.53
N ALA A 38 10.96 0.52 2.26
CA ALA A 38 12.14 -0.23 1.80
C ALA A 38 13.44 0.28 2.45
N ASP A 39 13.67 1.58 2.40
CA ASP A 39 14.84 2.23 3.00
C ASP A 39 14.91 2.00 4.52
N HIS A 40 13.78 2.25 5.20
CA HIS A 40 13.69 2.11 6.66
C HIS A 40 13.85 0.66 7.09
N PHE A 41 13.24 -0.27 6.35
CA PHE A 41 13.35 -1.69 6.65
C PHE A 41 14.77 -2.21 6.37
N THR A 42 15.42 -1.74 5.29
CA THR A 42 16.83 -2.05 5.01
C THR A 42 17.74 -1.56 6.13
N ALA A 43 17.56 -0.33 6.61
CA ALA A 43 18.32 0.18 7.74
C ALA A 43 18.07 -0.64 9.02
N PHE A 44 16.82 -1.01 9.29
CA PHE A 44 16.45 -1.87 10.41
C PHE A 44 17.09 -3.26 10.32
N LEU A 45 17.10 -3.89 9.15
CA LEU A 45 17.80 -5.16 8.91
C LEU A 45 19.29 -5.04 9.24
N GLY A 46 19.93 -3.96 8.84
CA GLY A 46 21.34 -3.69 9.15
C GLY A 46 21.64 -3.66 10.66
N THR A 47 20.70 -3.20 11.49
CA THR A 47 20.86 -3.24 12.96
C THR A 47 20.80 -4.65 13.56
N LYS A 48 20.36 -5.62 12.77
CA LYS A 48 20.22 -7.04 13.15
C LYS A 48 21.23 -7.95 12.40
N ASP A 49 22.26 -7.35 11.78
CA ASP A 49 23.24 -8.05 10.93
C ASP A 49 22.60 -8.81 9.76
N LEU A 50 21.49 -8.30 9.22
CA LEU A 50 20.75 -8.86 8.10
C LEU A 50 20.78 -7.92 6.89
N THR A 51 20.55 -8.50 5.69
CA THR A 51 20.47 -7.76 4.44
C THR A 51 19.51 -8.43 3.45
N PHE A 52 19.05 -7.67 2.45
CA PHE A 52 18.39 -8.26 1.28
C PHE A 52 19.41 -8.95 0.37
N LEU A 53 19.07 -10.13 -0.16
CA LEU A 53 19.88 -10.87 -1.12
C LEU A 53 19.81 -10.30 -2.54
N SER A 54 18.71 -9.63 -2.87
CA SER A 54 18.48 -9.05 -4.19
C SER A 54 17.54 -7.85 -4.10
N GLY A 55 17.52 -7.00 -5.13
CA GLY A 55 16.54 -5.91 -5.30
C GLY A 55 15.13 -6.37 -5.65
N GLY A 56 14.83 -7.68 -5.58
CA GLY A 56 13.49 -8.21 -5.81
C GLY A 56 12.52 -7.77 -4.72
N TYR A 57 11.35 -7.28 -5.12
CA TYR A 57 10.33 -6.73 -4.21
C TYR A 57 9.58 -7.85 -3.47
N ARG A 58 10.24 -8.49 -2.55
CA ARG A 58 9.67 -9.48 -1.63
C ARG A 58 10.57 -9.66 -0.41
N PHE A 59 10.03 -9.95 0.74
CA PHE A 59 10.79 -10.19 1.97
C PHE A 59 11.09 -11.67 2.17
N THR A 60 10.08 -12.53 2.07
CA THR A 60 10.26 -13.98 2.24
C THR A 60 11.18 -14.55 1.16
N GLY A 61 12.21 -15.27 1.59
CA GLY A 61 13.22 -15.86 0.71
C GLY A 61 14.23 -14.85 0.14
N ASN A 62 14.26 -13.62 0.65
CA ASN A 62 15.14 -12.55 0.17
C ASN A 62 15.93 -11.84 1.30
N ILE A 63 15.85 -12.31 2.54
CA ILE A 63 16.58 -11.74 3.68
C ILE A 63 17.52 -12.81 4.23
N ALA A 64 18.80 -12.46 4.42
CA ALA A 64 19.84 -13.35 4.96
C ALA A 64 20.78 -12.61 5.91
N PRO A 65 21.55 -13.31 6.74
CA PRO A 65 22.68 -12.72 7.47
C PRO A 65 23.69 -12.10 6.50
N ILE A 66 24.30 -10.98 6.87
CA ILE A 66 25.35 -10.35 6.08
C ILE A 66 26.49 -11.36 5.82
N GLY A 67 26.86 -11.51 4.56
CA GLY A 67 27.89 -12.48 4.13
C GLY A 67 27.37 -13.90 3.92
N SER A 68 26.06 -14.14 3.98
CA SER A 68 25.42 -15.43 3.69
C SER A 68 24.43 -15.30 2.51
N ASP A 69 24.38 -16.31 1.66
CA ASP A 69 23.40 -16.44 0.58
C ASP A 69 22.18 -17.29 0.99
N THR A 70 22.12 -17.74 2.25
CA THR A 70 21.03 -18.59 2.74
C THR A 70 19.96 -17.74 3.40
N PRO A 71 18.74 -17.67 2.83
CA PRO A 71 17.66 -16.90 3.40
C PRO A 71 17.25 -17.40 4.79
N ILE A 72 16.85 -16.49 5.67
CA ILE A 72 16.20 -16.82 6.94
C ILE A 72 14.81 -17.42 6.69
N SER A 73 14.26 -18.10 7.69
CA SER A 73 12.94 -18.73 7.61
C SER A 73 11.81 -17.68 7.44
N GLN A 74 10.70 -18.11 6.85
CA GLN A 74 9.50 -17.26 6.71
C GLN A 74 9.00 -16.76 8.07
N GLU A 75 9.08 -17.57 9.11
CA GLU A 75 8.70 -17.19 10.47
C GLU A 75 9.60 -16.08 11.02
N ALA A 76 10.93 -16.17 10.79
CA ALA A 76 11.86 -15.12 11.19
C ALA A 76 11.59 -13.81 10.42
N VAL A 77 11.26 -13.89 9.12
CA VAL A 77 10.86 -12.71 8.35
C VAL A 77 9.61 -12.06 8.94
N ARG A 78 8.59 -12.85 9.31
CA ARG A 78 7.37 -12.34 9.93
C ARG A 78 7.68 -11.61 11.24
N GLN A 79 8.48 -12.21 12.11
CA GLN A 79 8.91 -11.60 13.38
C GLN A 79 9.69 -10.28 13.17
N LEU A 80 10.53 -10.19 12.13
CA LEU A 80 11.22 -8.95 11.78
C LEU A 80 10.26 -7.86 11.30
N VAL A 81 9.25 -8.22 10.50
CA VAL A 81 8.22 -7.27 10.07
C VAL A 81 7.43 -6.76 11.27
N ASP A 82 6.98 -7.66 12.16
CA ASP A 82 6.26 -7.28 13.38
C ASP A 82 7.12 -6.32 14.23
N ALA A 83 8.39 -6.68 14.47
CA ALA A 83 9.32 -5.84 15.23
C ALA A 83 9.58 -4.47 14.58
N PHE A 84 9.69 -4.41 13.25
CA PHE A 84 9.84 -3.14 12.53
C PHE A 84 8.63 -2.22 12.77
N PHE A 85 7.42 -2.77 12.67
CA PHE A 85 6.22 -1.97 12.90
C PHE A 85 6.11 -1.50 14.34
N ASP A 86 6.53 -2.30 15.31
CA ASP A 86 6.49 -1.96 16.73
C ASP A 86 7.59 -0.95 17.12
N GLU A 87 8.80 -1.07 16.55
CA GLU A 87 9.97 -0.32 17.00
C GLU A 87 10.27 0.92 16.13
N GLU A 88 10.07 0.84 14.80
CA GLU A 88 10.62 1.82 13.84
C GLU A 88 9.57 2.53 12.97
N SER A 89 8.40 1.93 12.73
CA SER A 89 7.43 2.45 11.75
C SER A 89 6.97 3.88 12.03
N HIS A 90 7.03 4.33 13.29
CA HIS A 90 6.66 5.69 13.68
C HIS A 90 7.66 6.75 13.21
N ARG A 91 8.83 6.36 12.70
CA ARG A 91 9.90 7.24 12.19
C ARG A 91 9.96 7.23 10.65
N GLN A 92 9.08 6.50 9.97
CA GLN A 92 9.08 6.46 8.51
C GLN A 92 8.92 7.87 7.94
N ARG A 93 9.69 8.13 6.88
CA ARG A 93 9.63 9.40 6.14
C ARG A 93 8.52 9.33 5.10
N MET A 94 7.86 10.46 4.87
CA MET A 94 6.88 10.58 3.80
C MET A 94 7.58 10.57 2.43
N VAL A 95 6.96 9.92 1.45
CA VAL A 95 7.34 10.00 0.03
C VAL A 95 7.04 11.41 -0.48
N GLU A 96 7.98 12.01 -1.16
CA GLU A 96 7.87 13.39 -1.63
C GLU A 96 6.63 13.61 -2.49
N GLY A 97 5.85 14.63 -2.15
CA GLY A 97 4.67 15.05 -2.89
C GLY A 97 3.38 14.31 -2.55
N ALA A 98 3.41 13.27 -1.69
CA ALA A 98 2.23 12.49 -1.32
C ALA A 98 1.14 13.37 -0.68
N ASP A 99 1.50 14.25 0.25
CA ASP A 99 0.60 15.17 0.93
C ASP A 99 -0.11 16.11 -0.04
N ARG A 100 0.64 16.71 -0.96
CA ARG A 100 0.11 17.66 -1.95
C ARG A 100 -0.78 16.97 -2.97
N ALA A 101 -0.34 15.86 -3.53
CA ALA A 101 -1.08 15.10 -4.51
C ALA A 101 -2.42 14.58 -3.94
N LEU A 102 -2.39 13.97 -2.76
CA LEU A 102 -3.62 13.50 -2.10
C LEU A 102 -4.55 14.64 -1.74
N LYS A 103 -4.04 15.80 -1.29
CA LYS A 103 -4.85 16.98 -1.00
C LYS A 103 -5.53 17.54 -2.27
N GLU A 104 -4.83 17.62 -3.38
CA GLU A 104 -5.38 18.07 -4.66
C GLU A 104 -6.45 17.09 -5.17
N LEU A 105 -6.17 15.79 -5.14
CA LEU A 105 -7.11 14.74 -5.56
C LEU A 105 -8.38 14.71 -4.68
N HIS A 106 -8.26 15.07 -3.40
CA HIS A 106 -9.42 15.07 -2.49
C HIS A 106 -10.52 16.08 -2.86
N SER A 107 -10.27 17.03 -3.76
CA SER A 107 -11.33 17.92 -4.29
C SER A 107 -12.43 17.13 -5.00
N ASP A 108 -12.08 16.09 -5.75
CA ASP A 108 -12.98 15.34 -6.62
C ASP A 108 -13.19 13.88 -6.17
N TRP A 109 -12.29 13.36 -5.35
CA TRP A 109 -12.26 11.97 -4.91
C TRP A 109 -12.45 11.85 -3.40
N ASP A 110 -13.13 10.79 -2.95
CA ASP A 110 -12.94 10.29 -1.60
C ASP A 110 -11.62 9.53 -1.53
N ILE A 111 -10.91 9.62 -0.40
CA ILE A 111 -9.64 8.94 -0.20
C ILE A 111 -9.74 8.07 1.05
N LEU A 112 -9.39 6.78 0.92
CA LEU A 112 -9.27 5.83 2.01
C LEU A 112 -7.89 5.17 1.96
N LEU A 113 -7.27 5.04 3.11
CA LEU A 113 -5.98 4.38 3.24
C LEU A 113 -6.22 2.93 3.70
N LEU A 114 -5.73 1.95 2.93
CA LEU A 114 -5.91 0.52 3.19
C LEU A 114 -4.55 -0.15 3.32
N THR A 115 -4.13 -0.43 4.55
CA THR A 115 -2.79 -0.95 4.85
C THR A 115 -2.83 -2.33 5.53
N ASN A 116 -1.86 -3.19 5.19
CA ASN A 116 -1.61 -4.44 5.90
C ASN A 116 -0.70 -4.15 7.10
N LEU A 117 -1.30 -3.81 8.23
CA LEU A 117 -0.60 -3.37 9.43
C LEU A 117 -0.69 -4.46 10.52
N PRO A 118 0.44 -5.04 10.98
CA PRO A 118 0.43 -6.01 12.06
C PRO A 118 0.12 -5.32 13.39
N GLY A 119 -0.63 -6.01 14.25
CA GLY A 119 -0.96 -5.53 15.59
C GLY A 119 -1.93 -4.34 15.63
N ALA A 120 -3.03 -4.47 16.35
CA ALA A 120 -4.04 -3.42 16.44
C ALA A 120 -3.50 -2.11 17.07
N HIS A 121 -2.47 -2.21 17.90
CA HIS A 121 -1.81 -1.08 18.57
C HIS A 121 -1.02 -0.18 17.58
N ASN A 122 -0.65 -0.69 16.42
CA ASN A 122 0.08 0.07 15.42
C ASN A 122 -0.83 1.04 14.62
N LYS A 123 -2.14 0.79 14.56
CA LYS A 123 -3.07 1.68 13.85
C LYS A 123 -3.05 3.13 14.39
N PRO A 124 -3.22 3.41 15.70
CA PRO A 124 -3.17 4.78 16.18
C PRO A 124 -1.80 5.46 16.01
N VAL A 125 -0.72 4.69 16.04
CA VAL A 125 0.63 5.19 15.76
C VAL A 125 0.73 5.65 14.30
N ARG A 126 0.23 4.83 13.37
CA ARG A 126 0.18 5.12 11.93
C ARG A 126 -0.69 6.35 11.63
N GLU A 127 -1.88 6.42 12.21
CA GLU A 127 -2.79 7.56 12.04
C GLU A 127 -2.14 8.86 12.54
N LYS A 128 -1.47 8.83 13.68
CA LYS A 128 -0.75 9.99 14.23
C LYS A 128 0.39 10.44 13.31
N LEU A 129 1.16 9.49 12.76
CA LEU A 129 2.26 9.80 11.84
C LEU A 129 1.74 10.48 10.57
N LEU A 130 0.69 9.92 9.96
CA LEU A 130 0.07 10.46 8.75
C LEU A 130 -0.55 11.84 8.99
N GLN A 131 -1.22 12.04 10.12
CA GLN A 131 -1.72 13.36 10.52
C GLN A 131 -0.60 14.39 10.66
N GLY A 132 0.56 13.98 11.18
CA GLY A 132 1.76 14.85 11.27
C GLY A 132 2.27 15.30 9.90
N PHE A 133 2.01 14.54 8.84
CA PHE A 133 2.32 14.89 7.45
C PHE A 133 1.17 15.60 6.71
N GLY A 134 0.07 15.92 7.39
CA GLY A 134 -1.09 16.57 6.76
C GLY A 134 -1.95 15.61 5.92
N ILE A 135 -1.92 14.31 6.22
CA ILE A 135 -2.68 13.24 5.54
C ILE A 135 -3.73 12.68 6.51
N PRO A 136 -4.88 13.35 6.71
CA PRO A 136 -5.86 12.99 7.74
C PRO A 136 -6.96 12.04 7.22
N TYR A 137 -6.68 11.23 6.20
CA TYR A 137 -7.68 10.33 5.61
C TYR A 137 -7.92 9.10 6.48
N PRO A 138 -9.14 8.51 6.44
CA PRO A 138 -9.45 7.30 7.21
C PRO A 138 -8.49 6.15 6.88
N VAL A 139 -7.95 5.50 7.91
CA VAL A 139 -7.07 4.35 7.81
C VAL A 139 -7.86 3.07 8.13
N LEU A 140 -7.90 2.14 7.19
CA LEU A 140 -8.41 0.79 7.37
C LEU A 140 -7.25 -0.19 7.42
N THR A 141 -7.30 -1.09 8.40
CA THR A 141 -6.30 -2.17 8.50
C THR A 141 -6.84 -3.44 7.89
N ASN A 142 -6.02 -4.09 7.09
CA ASN A 142 -6.30 -5.37 6.45
C ASN A 142 -5.24 -6.40 6.83
N SER A 143 -5.47 -7.64 6.48
CA SER A 143 -4.50 -8.73 6.58
C SER A 143 -4.62 -9.63 5.34
N GLY A 144 -3.52 -9.84 4.65
CA GLY A 144 -3.47 -10.60 3.41
C GLY A 144 -3.89 -9.81 2.15
N PRO A 145 -4.32 -10.49 1.07
CA PRO A 145 -4.66 -9.84 -0.19
C PRO A 145 -5.80 -8.82 -0.06
N LYS A 146 -5.70 -7.68 -0.74
CA LYS A 146 -6.61 -6.53 -0.57
C LYS A 146 -7.87 -6.58 -1.46
N GLY A 147 -7.96 -7.50 -2.43
CA GLY A 147 -9.02 -7.52 -3.44
C GLY A 147 -10.44 -7.50 -2.88
N GLY A 148 -10.73 -8.35 -1.90
CA GLY A 148 -12.05 -8.39 -1.26
C GLY A 148 -12.40 -7.11 -0.52
N ALA A 149 -11.44 -6.49 0.16
CA ALA A 149 -11.64 -5.21 0.84
C ALA A 149 -11.94 -4.09 -0.17
N VAL A 150 -11.18 -4.03 -1.27
CA VAL A 150 -11.38 -3.03 -2.34
C VAL A 150 -12.75 -3.20 -3.01
N ALA A 151 -13.15 -4.43 -3.32
CA ALA A 151 -14.47 -4.73 -3.88
C ALA A 151 -15.61 -4.33 -2.93
N ALA A 152 -15.47 -4.60 -1.62
CA ALA A 152 -16.44 -4.17 -0.62
C ALA A 152 -16.52 -2.64 -0.48
N LEU A 153 -15.40 -1.94 -0.55
CA LEU A 153 -15.33 -0.47 -0.55
C LEU A 153 -15.96 0.16 -1.79
N ALA A 154 -15.89 -0.51 -2.94
CA ALA A 154 -16.49 -0.06 -4.19
C ALA A 154 -18.02 -0.23 -4.21
N ALA A 155 -18.57 -1.14 -3.40
CA ALA A 155 -19.98 -1.46 -3.43
C ALA A 155 -20.85 -0.24 -3.11
N GLY A 156 -21.75 0.11 -4.05
CA GLY A 156 -22.66 1.24 -3.91
C GLY A 156 -22.02 2.63 -4.13
N ARG A 157 -20.78 2.69 -4.59
CA ARG A 157 -20.11 3.97 -4.95
C ARG A 157 -20.14 4.20 -6.45
N PRO A 158 -20.09 5.47 -6.90
CA PRO A 158 -19.91 5.78 -8.31
C PRO A 158 -18.53 5.32 -8.81
N SER A 159 -18.45 4.93 -10.08
CA SER A 159 -17.19 4.69 -10.78
C SER A 159 -16.55 6.02 -11.21
N PRO A 160 -15.23 6.03 -11.40
CA PRO A 160 -14.28 4.94 -11.25
C PRO A 160 -13.79 4.73 -9.80
N LEU A 161 -13.13 3.58 -9.54
CA LEU A 161 -12.32 3.34 -8.35
C LEU A 161 -10.85 3.25 -8.76
N ILE A 162 -10.00 3.95 -8.04
CA ILE A 162 -8.54 3.89 -8.19
C ILE A 162 -7.96 3.07 -7.04
N PHE A 163 -7.06 2.14 -7.38
CA PHE A 163 -6.29 1.38 -6.39
C PHE A 163 -4.80 1.69 -6.57
N ILE A 164 -4.16 2.20 -5.51
CA ILE A 164 -2.73 2.55 -5.49
C ILE A 164 -2.05 1.67 -4.45
N ASP A 165 -1.09 0.84 -4.88
CA ASP A 165 -0.41 -0.12 -4.01
C ASP A 165 0.95 -0.47 -4.63
N ASP A 166 1.90 -0.93 -3.82
CA ASP A 166 3.21 -1.34 -4.29
C ASP A 166 3.26 -2.82 -4.68
N SER A 167 2.41 -3.64 -4.05
CA SER A 167 2.49 -5.10 -4.10
C SER A 167 1.80 -5.71 -5.33
N PRO A 168 2.54 -6.46 -6.17
CA PRO A 168 1.95 -7.20 -7.30
C PRO A 168 0.87 -8.20 -6.86
N VAL A 169 0.99 -8.74 -5.64
CA VAL A 169 0.00 -9.69 -5.09
C VAL A 169 -1.33 -8.99 -4.81
N ASN A 170 -1.29 -7.76 -4.30
CA ASN A 170 -2.49 -6.97 -4.08
C ASN A 170 -3.14 -6.57 -5.39
N HIS A 171 -2.36 -6.16 -6.40
CA HIS A 171 -2.85 -5.85 -7.74
C HIS A 171 -3.53 -7.04 -8.40
N ALA A 172 -2.94 -8.23 -8.35
CA ALA A 172 -3.55 -9.45 -8.86
C ALA A 172 -4.84 -9.80 -8.13
N SER A 173 -4.89 -9.61 -6.80
CA SER A 173 -6.09 -9.85 -5.98
C SER A 173 -7.21 -8.85 -6.30
N VAL A 174 -6.87 -7.57 -6.51
CA VAL A 174 -7.85 -6.54 -6.90
C VAL A 174 -8.38 -6.82 -8.29
N ASN A 175 -7.55 -7.16 -9.27
CA ASN A 175 -7.99 -7.53 -10.60
C ASN A 175 -8.96 -8.73 -10.58
N ALA A 176 -8.73 -9.71 -9.72
CA ALA A 176 -9.63 -10.86 -9.58
C ALA A 176 -10.98 -10.50 -8.93
N SER A 177 -11.02 -9.51 -8.02
CA SER A 177 -12.21 -9.16 -7.24
C SER A 177 -12.99 -7.97 -7.81
N LEU A 178 -12.31 -7.04 -8.48
CA LEU A 178 -12.86 -5.83 -9.09
C LEU A 178 -12.07 -5.47 -10.36
N PRO A 179 -12.28 -6.18 -11.50
CA PRO A 179 -11.53 -5.95 -12.74
C PRO A 179 -11.67 -4.54 -13.32
N SER A 180 -12.71 -3.81 -12.92
CA SER A 180 -12.97 -2.43 -13.37
C SER A 180 -12.19 -1.37 -12.59
N ALA A 181 -11.43 -1.74 -11.55
CA ALA A 181 -10.59 -0.81 -10.83
C ALA A 181 -9.42 -0.36 -11.71
N VAL A 182 -9.15 0.94 -11.74
CA VAL A 182 -7.91 1.48 -12.31
C VAL A 182 -6.78 1.23 -11.32
N GLN A 183 -5.70 0.61 -11.76
CA GLN A 183 -4.64 0.12 -10.88
C GLN A 183 -3.32 0.85 -11.13
N ILE A 184 -2.83 1.52 -10.09
CA ILE A 184 -1.55 2.22 -10.10
C ILE A 184 -0.58 1.47 -9.19
N GLN A 185 0.40 0.80 -9.78
CA GLN A 185 1.49 0.20 -9.00
C GLN A 185 2.51 1.29 -8.67
N PHE A 186 2.50 1.70 -7.41
CA PHE A 186 3.39 2.75 -6.93
C PHE A 186 4.48 2.13 -6.06
N VAL A 187 5.75 2.32 -6.43
CA VAL A 187 6.90 1.85 -5.66
C VAL A 187 7.86 3.03 -5.49
N ALA A 188 7.97 3.55 -4.27
CA ALA A 188 8.77 4.73 -3.98
C ALA A 188 10.27 4.48 -4.21
N ASP A 189 10.79 3.35 -3.72
CA ASP A 189 12.19 2.97 -3.87
C ASP A 189 12.53 2.65 -5.33
N GLU A 190 13.54 3.33 -5.87
CA GLU A 190 13.94 3.19 -7.27
C GLU A 190 14.54 1.81 -7.58
N THR A 191 15.29 1.23 -6.66
CA THR A 191 15.93 -0.08 -6.83
C THR A 191 14.87 -1.17 -6.90
N PHE A 192 13.91 -1.15 -5.97
CA PHE A 192 12.80 -2.09 -5.98
C PHE A 192 11.90 -1.87 -7.19
N ARG A 193 11.60 -0.62 -7.55
CA ARG A 193 10.78 -0.29 -8.73
C ARG A 193 11.41 -0.79 -10.03
N ALA A 194 12.72 -0.67 -10.19
CA ALA A 194 13.43 -1.16 -11.36
C ALA A 194 13.33 -2.69 -11.55
N ALA A 195 13.13 -3.44 -10.46
CA ALA A 195 12.96 -4.89 -10.49
C ALA A 195 11.49 -5.33 -10.75
N VAL A 196 10.53 -4.41 -10.69
CA VAL A 196 9.11 -4.71 -10.91
C VAL A 196 8.83 -4.92 -12.40
N LYS A 197 8.14 -6.01 -12.71
CA LYS A 197 7.52 -6.24 -14.03
C LYS A 197 6.02 -6.06 -13.86
N PRO A 198 5.43 -4.95 -14.33
CA PRO A 198 4.01 -4.71 -14.18
C PRO A 198 3.21 -5.77 -14.94
N SER A 199 2.08 -6.16 -14.37
CA SER A 199 1.10 -7.05 -15.02
C SER A 199 0.22 -6.24 -15.97
N ASP A 200 -0.42 -6.92 -16.93
CA ASP A 200 -1.28 -6.28 -17.96
C ASP A 200 -2.49 -5.52 -17.37
N HIS A 201 -2.85 -5.79 -16.12
CA HIS A 201 -3.93 -5.11 -15.40
C HIS A 201 -3.47 -3.91 -14.58
N VAL A 202 -2.19 -3.53 -14.67
CA VAL A 202 -1.64 -2.32 -14.04
C VAL A 202 -1.60 -1.21 -15.08
N ASP A 203 -2.38 -0.16 -14.86
CA ASP A 203 -2.52 0.96 -15.80
C ASP A 203 -1.33 1.92 -15.75
N LEU A 204 -0.70 2.04 -14.57
CA LEU A 204 0.48 2.87 -14.36
C LEU A 204 1.45 2.23 -13.37
N LEU A 205 2.74 2.13 -13.73
CA LEU A 205 3.85 1.88 -12.80
C LEU A 205 4.63 3.19 -12.60
N THR A 206 4.77 3.62 -11.35
CA THR A 206 5.46 4.87 -11.01
C THR A 206 6.04 4.83 -9.58
N GLY A 207 6.80 5.84 -9.20
CA GLY A 207 7.24 6.18 -7.85
C GLY A 207 7.18 7.69 -7.65
N ASP A 208 6.37 8.39 -8.46
CA ASP A 208 6.24 9.85 -8.47
C ASP A 208 4.78 10.26 -8.27
N TRP A 209 4.52 10.98 -7.19
CA TRP A 209 3.18 11.45 -6.85
C TRP A 209 2.65 12.53 -7.80
N ASN A 210 3.50 13.33 -8.45
CA ASN A 210 3.02 14.27 -9.48
C ASN A 210 2.46 13.50 -10.68
N ARG A 211 3.20 12.47 -11.15
CA ARG A 211 2.76 11.62 -12.23
C ARG A 211 1.47 10.84 -11.88
N THR A 212 1.36 10.38 -10.63
CA THR A 212 0.16 9.70 -10.11
C THR A 212 -1.04 10.65 -10.15
N ARG A 213 -0.90 11.86 -9.61
CA ARG A 213 -1.94 12.90 -9.61
C ARG A 213 -2.39 13.25 -11.01
N ASP A 214 -1.45 13.52 -11.92
CA ASP A 214 -1.76 13.93 -13.30
C ASP A 214 -2.50 12.81 -14.05
N PHE A 215 -2.09 11.55 -13.86
CA PHE A 215 -2.79 10.39 -14.42
C PHE A 215 -4.22 10.27 -13.90
N ILE A 216 -4.43 10.37 -12.58
CA ILE A 216 -5.77 10.29 -11.97
C ILE A 216 -6.65 11.48 -12.40
N GLY A 217 -6.07 12.69 -12.48
CA GLY A 217 -6.79 13.89 -12.94
C GLY A 217 -7.34 13.75 -14.36
N GLY A 218 -6.66 12.99 -15.22
CA GLY A 218 -7.14 12.70 -16.57
C GLY A 218 -8.33 11.72 -16.64
N ILE A 219 -8.59 10.94 -15.59
CA ILE A 219 -9.65 9.92 -15.62
C ILE A 219 -11.06 10.50 -15.51
N LEU A 220 -11.23 11.63 -14.80
CA LEU A 220 -12.53 12.30 -14.60
C LEU A 220 -12.87 13.34 -15.67
N VAL A 221 -11.97 13.61 -16.61
CA VAL A 221 -12.26 14.54 -17.71
C VAL A 221 -13.20 13.84 -18.69
N PRO A 222 -14.45 14.34 -18.92
CA PRO A 222 -15.30 13.79 -19.97
C PRO A 222 -14.65 14.01 -21.34
N ASP A 223 -14.72 13.02 -22.23
CA ASP A 223 -14.37 13.14 -23.65
C ASP A 223 -15.22 14.20 -24.38
#